data_b2e25b154022601b5410068f519c36ba
#
_entry.id   b2e25b154022601b5410068f519c36ba
#
_cell.length_a   1.000
_cell.length_b   1.000
_cell.length_c   1.000
_cell.angle_alpha   90.00
_cell.angle_beta   90.00
_cell.angle_gamma   90.00
#
_symmetry.space_group_name_H-M   'P 1'
#
loop_
_entity.id
_entity.type
_entity.pdbx_description
1 polymer ?
#
loop_
_entity_poly.entity_id
_entity_poly.type
_entity_poly.pdbx_seq_one_letter_code
_entity_poly.pdbx_strand_id
1 'polypeptide(L)'
;MDVIRIAYEFYDSADEDVQDSLEEDYDNTVASKKTISIYKSFLQKKKQEIVRVFTTCCENAIKKNEKRLRALQNIKEEEETDVFSAIANDNMNRFLDCFSNGVDLTKCNSQGYSPLTYVAKNSNNAMMKFLIDHEVDLSLKDKNGYNALETAAIYHCQDICDLLIRADKGLVAESQSLTKLAANDRFEKWISNF
;
A
#
# COMPACT_ATOMS: atom_id res chain seq x y z
N MET A 1 20.82 -7.83 6.34
CA MET A 1 21.72 -6.91 7.06
C MET A 1 23.01 -7.59 7.54
N ASP A 2 23.00 -8.89 7.77
CA ASP A 2 24.14 -9.62 8.36
C ASP A 2 25.34 -9.87 7.43
N VAL A 3 25.10 -10.01 6.12
CA VAL A 3 26.17 -10.29 5.13
C VAL A 3 27.13 -9.10 4.95
N ILE A 4 26.62 -7.87 5.07
CA ILE A 4 27.42 -6.64 4.95
C ILE A 4 28.33 -6.49 6.17
N ARG A 5 27.81 -6.81 7.34
CA ARG A 5 28.57 -6.74 8.61
C ARG A 5 29.69 -7.79 8.65
N ILE A 6 29.40 -9.02 8.23
CA ILE A 6 30.39 -10.10 8.17
C ILE A 6 31.50 -9.77 7.15
N ALA A 7 31.17 -9.20 5.99
CA ALA A 7 32.17 -8.77 5.01
C ALA A 7 33.05 -7.61 5.54
N TYR A 8 32.48 -6.72 6.35
CA TYR A 8 33.23 -5.61 6.97
C TYR A 8 34.15 -6.10 8.09
N GLU A 9 33.66 -7.00 8.97
CA GLU A 9 34.46 -7.60 10.06
C GLU A 9 35.61 -8.48 9.53
N PHE A 10 35.39 -9.23 8.44
CA PHE A 10 36.44 -10.04 7.81
C PHE A 10 37.51 -9.19 7.10
N TYR A 11 37.13 -8.01 6.63
CA TYR A 11 38.03 -7.08 5.95
C TYR A 11 38.89 -6.27 6.96
N ASP A 12 38.33 -5.90 8.09
CA ASP A 12 39.04 -5.16 9.17
C ASP A 12 40.07 -6.06 9.88
N SER A 13 39.73 -7.34 10.15
CA SER A 13 40.65 -8.29 10.75
C SER A 13 41.82 -8.69 9.81
N ALA A 14 41.57 -8.76 8.50
CA ALA A 14 42.63 -9.08 7.54
C ALA A 14 43.66 -7.95 7.35
N ASP A 15 43.25 -6.68 7.59
CA ASP A 15 44.14 -5.53 7.49
C ASP A 15 45.11 -5.43 8.70
N GLU A 16 44.71 -5.86 9.90
CA GLU A 16 45.55 -5.84 11.10
C GLU A 16 46.63 -6.97 11.05
N ASP A 17 46.22 -8.17 10.69
CA ASP A 17 47.17 -9.32 10.60
C ASP A 17 48.23 -9.13 9.53
N VAL A 18 47.93 -8.38 8.46
CA VAL A 18 48.90 -8.08 7.38
C VAL A 18 49.83 -6.93 7.78
N GLN A 19 49.37 -5.99 8.60
CA GLN A 19 50.18 -4.89 9.11
C GLN A 19 51.25 -5.38 10.11
N ASP A 20 50.86 -6.22 11.07
CA ASP A 20 51.76 -6.75 12.10
C ASP A 20 52.87 -7.69 11.51
N SER A 21 52.52 -8.50 10.53
CA SER A 21 53.51 -9.41 9.89
C SER A 21 54.51 -8.70 8.98
N LEU A 22 54.23 -7.48 8.53
CA LEU A 22 55.16 -6.68 7.70
C LEU A 22 56.07 -5.75 8.51
N GLU A 23 55.76 -5.50 9.77
CA GLU A 23 56.61 -4.65 10.63
C GLU A 23 57.76 -5.39 11.34
N GLU A 24 57.68 -6.72 11.49
CA GLU A 24 58.70 -7.52 12.23
C GLU A 24 59.95 -7.92 11.41
N ASP A 25 59.92 -7.90 10.06
CA ASP A 25 60.99 -8.51 9.26
C ASP A 25 61.77 -7.56 8.31
N TYR A 26 61.61 -6.21 8.40
CA TYR A 26 62.31 -5.30 7.49
C TYR A 26 63.27 -4.32 8.17
N ASP A 27 64.54 -4.55 7.90
CA ASP A 27 65.63 -3.64 8.17
C ASP A 27 65.37 -2.21 7.64
N ASN A 28 65.62 -1.21 8.48
CA ASN A 28 65.19 0.20 8.35
C ASN A 28 65.88 0.98 7.22
N THR A 29 66.05 0.43 6.04
CA THR A 29 66.64 1.10 4.87
C THR A 29 65.62 1.96 4.13
N VAL A 30 66.11 3.07 3.54
CA VAL A 30 65.27 4.02 2.76
C VAL A 30 64.52 3.35 1.60
N ALA A 31 65.07 2.26 1.03
CA ALA A 31 64.45 1.49 -0.04
C ALA A 31 63.25 0.68 0.46
N SER A 32 63.33 0.11 1.67
CA SER A 32 62.22 -0.63 2.32
C SER A 32 61.04 0.30 2.61
N LYS A 33 61.26 1.51 3.13
CA LYS A 33 60.21 2.50 3.41
C LYS A 33 59.46 2.91 2.13
N LYS A 34 60.16 3.06 1.01
CA LYS A 34 59.55 3.39 -0.28
C LYS A 34 58.69 2.26 -0.83
N THR A 35 59.14 1.01 -0.67
CA THR A 35 58.41 -0.19 -1.09
C THR A 35 57.10 -0.38 -0.27
N ILE A 36 57.19 -0.20 1.06
CA ILE A 36 56.03 -0.23 1.95
C ILE A 36 55.01 0.86 1.59
N SER A 37 55.46 2.07 1.28
CA SER A 37 54.58 3.18 0.88
C SER A 37 53.84 2.89 -0.43
N ILE A 38 54.53 2.28 -1.43
CA ILE A 38 53.94 1.87 -2.71
C ILE A 38 52.89 0.78 -2.49
N TYR A 39 53.19 -0.19 -1.61
CA TYR A 39 52.27 -1.31 -1.30
C TYR A 39 51.02 -0.81 -0.54
N LYS A 40 51.15 0.08 0.45
CA LYS A 40 50.04 0.73 1.15
C LYS A 40 49.14 1.50 0.16
N SER A 41 49.74 2.25 -0.77
CA SER A 41 49.02 2.96 -1.81
C SER A 41 48.24 2.02 -2.75
N PHE A 42 48.84 0.89 -3.11
CA PHE A 42 48.21 -0.14 -3.94
C PHE A 42 47.02 -0.79 -3.22
N LEU A 43 47.16 -1.16 -1.96
CA LEU A 43 46.11 -1.73 -1.15
C LEU A 43 44.92 -0.74 -0.99
N GLN A 44 45.23 0.53 -0.72
CA GLN A 44 44.23 1.56 -0.62
C GLN A 44 43.40 1.76 -1.91
N LYS A 45 44.08 1.70 -3.05
CA LYS A 45 43.46 1.77 -4.37
C LYS A 45 42.55 0.57 -4.64
N LYS A 46 42.97 -0.63 -4.25
CA LYS A 46 42.18 -1.87 -4.35
C LYS A 46 40.97 -1.83 -3.42
N LYS A 47 41.14 -1.35 -2.20
CA LYS A 47 40.04 -1.12 -1.24
C LYS A 47 38.95 -0.20 -1.82
N GLN A 48 39.34 0.93 -2.39
CA GLN A 48 38.40 1.87 -3.04
C GLN A 48 37.67 1.24 -4.24
N GLU A 49 38.35 0.43 -5.02
CA GLU A 49 37.78 -0.28 -6.17
C GLU A 49 36.67 -1.27 -5.73
N ILE A 50 36.98 -2.08 -4.68
CA ILE A 50 36.02 -3.04 -4.10
C ILE A 50 34.80 -2.34 -3.55
N VAL A 51 34.98 -1.26 -2.77
CA VAL A 51 33.89 -0.46 -2.22
C VAL A 51 33.02 0.09 -3.35
N ARG A 52 33.64 0.64 -4.40
CA ARG A 52 32.91 1.18 -5.56
C ARG A 52 32.06 0.12 -6.26
N VAL A 53 32.64 -1.06 -6.55
CA VAL A 53 31.91 -2.17 -7.19
C VAL A 53 30.74 -2.62 -6.32
N PHE A 54 30.96 -2.76 -5.01
CA PHE A 54 29.92 -3.16 -4.07
C PHE A 54 28.79 -2.14 -3.97
N THR A 55 29.13 -0.85 -3.86
CA THR A 55 28.13 0.23 -3.84
C THR A 55 27.28 0.22 -5.12
N THR A 56 27.91 0.11 -6.28
CA THR A 56 27.20 0.03 -7.57
C THR A 56 26.26 -1.18 -7.64
N CYS A 57 26.71 -2.33 -7.12
CA CYS A 57 25.89 -3.55 -7.07
C CYS A 57 24.65 -3.36 -6.18
N CYS A 58 24.83 -2.76 -4.98
CA CYS A 58 23.74 -2.44 -4.07
C CYS A 58 22.74 -1.46 -4.67
N GLU A 59 23.21 -0.38 -5.31
CA GLU A 59 22.35 0.61 -5.97
C GLU A 59 21.53 -0.02 -7.10
N ASN A 60 22.12 -0.91 -7.90
CA ASN A 60 21.41 -1.62 -8.95
C ASN A 60 20.35 -2.57 -8.39
N ALA A 61 20.64 -3.26 -7.27
CA ALA A 61 19.68 -4.11 -6.60
C ALA A 61 18.50 -3.31 -6.02
N ILE A 62 18.77 -2.15 -5.43
CA ILE A 62 17.74 -1.22 -4.91
C ILE A 62 16.86 -0.74 -6.06
N LYS A 63 17.43 -0.21 -7.14
CA LYS A 63 16.68 0.25 -8.32
C LYS A 63 15.80 -0.85 -8.94
N LYS A 64 16.31 -2.10 -8.98
CA LYS A 64 15.54 -3.24 -9.48
C LYS A 64 14.34 -3.54 -8.58
N ASN A 65 14.50 -3.47 -7.26
CA ASN A 65 13.42 -3.70 -6.30
C ASN A 65 12.40 -2.56 -6.32
N GLU A 66 12.82 -1.30 -6.42
CA GLU A 66 11.91 -0.15 -6.59
C GLU A 66 11.06 -0.28 -7.85
N LYS A 67 11.67 -0.69 -8.98
CA LYS A 67 10.92 -0.94 -10.21
C LYS A 67 9.87 -2.04 -10.06
N ARG A 68 10.20 -3.12 -9.31
CA ARG A 68 9.23 -4.18 -8.99
C ARG A 68 8.10 -3.68 -8.10
N LEU A 69 8.43 -2.88 -7.08
CA LEU A 69 7.43 -2.30 -6.18
C LEU A 69 6.45 -1.39 -6.93
N ARG A 70 6.96 -0.52 -7.82
CA ARG A 70 6.13 0.35 -8.68
C ARG A 70 5.23 -0.46 -9.61
N ALA A 71 5.76 -1.54 -10.21
CA ALA A 71 4.94 -2.42 -11.04
C ALA A 71 3.80 -3.08 -10.26
N LEU A 72 4.07 -3.53 -9.00
CA LEU A 72 3.04 -4.09 -8.12
C LEU A 72 2.02 -3.03 -7.66
N GLN A 73 2.44 -1.79 -7.45
CA GLN A 73 1.54 -0.67 -7.13
C GLN A 73 0.63 -0.34 -8.32
N ASN A 74 1.18 -0.27 -9.53
CA ASN A 74 0.39 -0.03 -10.74
C ASN A 74 -0.66 -1.13 -10.99
N ILE A 75 -0.32 -2.41 -10.75
CA ILE A 75 -1.28 -3.52 -10.85
C ILE A 75 -2.42 -3.32 -9.85
N LYS A 76 -2.11 -2.95 -8.59
CA LYS A 76 -3.16 -2.68 -7.59
C LYS A 76 -4.03 -1.48 -7.94
N GLU A 77 -3.47 -0.42 -8.51
CA GLU A 77 -4.23 0.74 -8.98
C GLU A 77 -5.14 0.39 -10.17
N GLU A 78 -4.71 -0.49 -11.08
CA GLU A 78 -5.53 -1.00 -12.18
C GLU A 78 -6.68 -1.89 -11.66
N GLU A 79 -6.42 -2.74 -10.65
CA GLU A 79 -7.45 -3.58 -10.01
C GLU A 79 -8.50 -2.73 -9.27
N GLU A 80 -8.09 -1.62 -8.62
CA GLU A 80 -9.00 -0.70 -7.93
C GLU A 80 -9.89 0.08 -8.90
N THR A 81 -9.36 0.54 -10.03
CA THR A 81 -10.18 1.15 -11.09
C THR A 81 -11.15 0.15 -11.69
N ASP A 82 -10.85 -1.13 -11.63
CA ASP A 82 -11.67 -2.19 -12.17
C ASP A 82 -12.94 -2.43 -11.35
N VAL A 83 -12.90 -2.36 -10.01
CA VAL A 83 -14.10 -2.51 -9.16
C VAL A 83 -15.11 -1.39 -9.39
N PHE A 84 -14.68 -0.14 -9.51
CA PHE A 84 -15.57 0.99 -9.79
C PHE A 84 -16.17 0.90 -11.21
N SER A 85 -15.39 0.42 -12.17
CA SER A 85 -15.89 0.14 -13.52
C SER A 85 -16.92 -1.00 -13.52
N ALA A 86 -16.69 -2.05 -12.74
CA ALA A 86 -17.64 -3.15 -12.58
C ALA A 86 -18.97 -2.68 -11.98
N ILE A 87 -18.92 -1.81 -10.93
CA ILE A 87 -20.10 -1.23 -10.30
C ILE A 87 -20.86 -0.31 -11.28
N ALA A 88 -20.16 0.57 -12.00
CA ALA A 88 -20.75 1.51 -12.93
C ALA A 88 -21.45 0.84 -14.09
N ASN A 89 -20.96 -0.32 -14.54
CA ASN A 89 -21.51 -1.11 -15.65
C ASN A 89 -22.47 -2.22 -15.19
N ASP A 90 -22.79 -2.28 -13.88
CA ASP A 90 -23.62 -3.35 -13.28
C ASP A 90 -23.11 -4.77 -13.63
N ASN A 91 -21.78 -4.92 -13.70
CA ASN A 91 -21.16 -6.18 -14.06
C ASN A 91 -20.81 -6.99 -12.81
N MET A 92 -21.77 -7.82 -12.38
CA MET A 92 -21.64 -8.64 -11.17
C MET A 92 -20.46 -9.63 -11.25
N ASN A 93 -20.19 -10.25 -12.40
CA ASN A 93 -19.10 -11.21 -12.54
C ASN A 93 -17.74 -10.55 -12.27
N ARG A 94 -17.51 -9.39 -12.89
CA ARG A 94 -16.26 -8.64 -12.70
C ARG A 94 -16.14 -8.09 -11.27
N PHE A 95 -17.23 -7.71 -10.65
CA PHE A 95 -17.28 -7.31 -9.25
C PHE A 95 -16.87 -8.47 -8.32
N LEU A 96 -17.38 -9.68 -8.56
CA LEU A 96 -17.01 -10.87 -7.82
C LEU A 96 -15.53 -11.24 -8.00
N ASP A 97 -14.99 -11.11 -9.21
CA ASP A 97 -13.56 -11.31 -9.49
C ASP A 97 -12.70 -10.33 -8.66
N CYS A 98 -13.04 -9.04 -8.68
CA CYS A 98 -12.35 -8.03 -7.86
C CYS A 98 -12.42 -8.36 -6.37
N PHE A 99 -13.59 -8.77 -5.88
CA PHE A 99 -13.78 -9.11 -4.47
C PHE A 99 -12.97 -10.35 -4.08
N SER A 100 -12.95 -11.39 -4.92
CA SER A 100 -12.16 -12.63 -4.71
C SER A 100 -10.65 -12.36 -4.70
N ASN A 101 -10.19 -11.37 -5.43
CA ASN A 101 -8.79 -10.93 -5.46
C ASN A 101 -8.42 -10.03 -4.26
N GLY A 102 -9.36 -9.77 -3.34
CA GLY A 102 -9.10 -9.02 -2.12
C GLY A 102 -9.04 -7.50 -2.34
N VAL A 103 -9.98 -6.96 -3.13
CA VAL A 103 -10.12 -5.51 -3.33
C VAL A 103 -10.27 -4.78 -1.99
N ASP A 104 -9.58 -3.66 -1.85
CA ASP A 104 -9.67 -2.82 -0.66
C ASP A 104 -10.93 -1.93 -0.72
N LEU A 105 -11.95 -2.31 0.07
CA LEU A 105 -13.23 -1.60 0.12
C LEU A 105 -13.16 -0.24 0.82
N THR A 106 -12.04 0.12 1.46
CA THR A 106 -11.84 1.42 2.10
C THR A 106 -11.30 2.48 1.16
N LYS A 107 -10.70 2.07 0.04
CA LYS A 107 -10.14 2.99 -0.94
C LYS A 107 -11.23 3.69 -1.75
N CYS A 108 -11.07 5.00 -1.90
CA CYS A 108 -12.03 5.82 -2.61
C CYS A 108 -11.55 6.15 -4.04
N ASN A 109 -12.51 6.24 -4.96
CA ASN A 109 -12.25 6.72 -6.32
C ASN A 109 -11.90 8.23 -6.37
N SER A 110 -11.65 8.76 -7.57
CA SER A 110 -11.36 10.17 -7.81
C SER A 110 -12.49 11.13 -7.36
N GLN A 111 -13.72 10.65 -7.28
CA GLN A 111 -14.89 11.40 -6.80
C GLN A 111 -15.08 11.31 -5.28
N GLY A 112 -14.23 10.53 -4.59
CA GLY A 112 -14.30 10.37 -3.13
C GLY A 112 -15.17 9.24 -2.63
N TYR A 113 -15.84 8.46 -3.48
CA TYR A 113 -16.68 7.33 -3.09
C TYR A 113 -15.85 6.09 -2.82
N SER A 114 -16.13 5.39 -1.71
CA SER A 114 -15.68 4.03 -1.49
C SER A 114 -16.47 3.05 -2.38
N PRO A 115 -16.00 1.82 -2.63
CA PRO A 115 -16.77 0.83 -3.39
C PRO A 115 -18.18 0.61 -2.82
N LEU A 116 -18.32 0.55 -1.49
CA LEU A 116 -19.60 0.37 -0.82
C LEU A 116 -20.56 1.56 -1.07
N THR A 117 -20.09 2.80 -0.89
CA THR A 117 -20.88 4.00 -1.15
C THR A 117 -21.19 4.17 -2.64
N TYR A 118 -20.29 3.70 -3.52
CA TYR A 118 -20.51 3.74 -4.95
C TYR A 118 -21.57 2.73 -5.43
N VAL A 119 -21.64 1.54 -4.82
CA VAL A 119 -22.73 0.59 -5.01
C VAL A 119 -24.07 1.20 -4.58
N ALA A 120 -24.09 1.88 -3.43
CA ALA A 120 -25.28 2.57 -2.94
C ALA A 120 -25.75 3.68 -3.90
N LYS A 121 -24.82 4.50 -4.40
CA LYS A 121 -25.09 5.57 -5.37
C LYS A 121 -25.70 5.06 -6.68
N ASN A 122 -25.23 3.90 -7.18
CA ASN A 122 -25.67 3.33 -8.45
C ASN A 122 -26.90 2.43 -8.30
N SER A 123 -27.48 2.30 -7.11
CA SER A 123 -28.66 1.44 -6.84
C SER A 123 -28.46 -0.03 -7.20
N ASN A 124 -27.22 -0.55 -7.09
CA ASN A 124 -26.91 -1.94 -7.43
C ASN A 124 -27.32 -2.89 -6.29
N ASN A 125 -28.60 -3.25 -6.25
CA ASN A 125 -29.19 -4.08 -5.21
C ASN A 125 -28.52 -5.46 -5.06
N ALA A 126 -28.13 -6.08 -6.17
CA ALA A 126 -27.46 -7.39 -6.16
C ALA A 126 -26.10 -7.33 -5.51
N MET A 127 -25.27 -6.31 -5.87
CA MET A 127 -23.96 -6.09 -5.28
C MET A 127 -24.05 -5.69 -3.80
N MET A 128 -25.06 -4.86 -3.44
CA MET A 128 -25.29 -4.48 -2.04
C MET A 128 -25.65 -5.69 -1.19
N LYS A 129 -26.56 -6.56 -1.65
CA LYS A 129 -26.89 -7.80 -0.95
C LYS A 129 -25.66 -8.68 -0.76
N PHE A 130 -24.85 -8.84 -1.82
CA PHE A 130 -23.63 -9.61 -1.75
C PHE A 130 -22.67 -9.07 -0.67
N LEU A 131 -22.47 -7.74 -0.59
CA LEU A 131 -21.62 -7.12 0.42
C LEU A 131 -22.16 -7.32 1.85
N ILE A 132 -23.48 -7.24 2.04
CA ILE A 132 -24.15 -7.51 3.31
C ILE A 132 -23.96 -8.98 3.71
N ASP A 133 -24.17 -9.91 2.79
CA ASP A 133 -24.03 -11.37 3.03
C ASP A 133 -22.59 -11.76 3.38
N HIS A 134 -21.60 -10.95 2.98
CA HIS A 134 -20.19 -11.14 3.30
C HIS A 134 -19.72 -10.30 4.50
N GLU A 135 -20.65 -9.81 5.32
CA GLU A 135 -20.38 -9.10 6.58
C GLU A 135 -19.39 -7.91 6.43
N VAL A 136 -19.47 -7.20 5.31
CA VAL A 136 -18.67 -5.99 5.11
C VAL A 136 -19.12 -4.91 6.09
N ASP A 137 -18.16 -4.18 6.66
CA ASP A 137 -18.46 -3.07 7.56
C ASP A 137 -19.26 -1.97 6.86
N LEU A 138 -20.57 -1.89 7.17
CA LEU A 138 -21.51 -0.97 6.56
C LEU A 138 -21.38 0.47 7.09
N SER A 139 -20.66 0.66 8.21
CA SER A 139 -20.41 1.97 8.82
C SER A 139 -19.29 2.76 8.14
N LEU A 140 -18.54 2.13 7.24
CA LEU A 140 -17.42 2.75 6.52
C LEU A 140 -17.86 4.04 5.83
N LYS A 141 -17.12 5.12 6.11
CA LYS A 141 -17.32 6.43 5.49
C LYS A 141 -16.36 6.63 4.32
N ASP A 142 -16.88 7.27 3.29
CA ASP A 142 -16.09 7.71 2.14
C ASP A 142 -15.31 9.02 2.43
N LYS A 143 -14.56 9.54 1.45
CA LYS A 143 -13.83 10.82 1.59
C LYS A 143 -14.73 12.03 1.80
N ASN A 144 -16.03 11.92 1.45
CA ASN A 144 -17.01 12.97 1.66
C ASN A 144 -17.63 12.91 3.07
N GLY A 145 -17.26 11.89 3.85
CA GLY A 145 -17.74 11.66 5.21
C GLY A 145 -19.08 10.94 5.29
N TYR A 146 -19.60 10.40 4.17
CA TYR A 146 -20.86 9.69 4.10
C TYR A 146 -20.65 8.17 4.15
N ASN A 147 -21.53 7.46 4.87
CA ASN A 147 -21.65 6.01 4.79
C ASN A 147 -22.59 5.59 3.63
N ALA A 148 -22.76 4.27 3.43
CA ALA A 148 -23.59 3.74 2.35
C ALA A 148 -25.07 4.16 2.49
N LEU A 149 -25.62 4.20 3.71
CA LEU A 149 -27.00 4.60 3.95
C LEU A 149 -27.23 6.08 3.65
N GLU A 150 -26.32 6.96 4.09
CA GLU A 150 -26.39 8.39 3.81
C GLU A 150 -26.27 8.65 2.29
N THR A 151 -25.38 7.92 1.61
CA THR A 151 -25.25 8.03 0.15
C THR A 151 -26.52 7.55 -0.56
N ALA A 152 -27.06 6.40 -0.19
CA ALA A 152 -28.33 5.90 -0.76
C ALA A 152 -29.47 6.90 -0.58
N ALA A 153 -29.56 7.55 0.60
CA ALA A 153 -30.53 8.58 0.87
C ALA A 153 -30.36 9.82 -0.01
N ILE A 154 -29.14 10.31 -0.18
CA ILE A 154 -28.82 11.46 -1.07
C ILE A 154 -29.25 11.19 -2.50
N TYR A 155 -29.05 9.96 -2.99
CA TYR A 155 -29.38 9.56 -4.36
C TYR A 155 -30.79 8.98 -4.51
N HIS A 156 -31.61 9.02 -3.44
CA HIS A 156 -33.00 8.53 -3.41
C HIS A 156 -33.15 7.03 -3.75
N CYS A 157 -32.15 6.22 -3.41
CA CYS A 157 -32.12 4.77 -3.64
C CYS A 157 -32.86 4.03 -2.52
N GLN A 158 -34.17 4.06 -2.50
CA GLN A 158 -35.03 3.51 -1.43
C GLN A 158 -34.76 2.03 -1.15
N ASP A 159 -34.65 1.21 -2.21
CA ASP A 159 -34.41 -0.24 -2.06
C ASP A 159 -33.07 -0.54 -1.33
N ILE A 160 -32.03 0.25 -1.61
CA ILE A 160 -30.73 0.13 -0.93
C ILE A 160 -30.86 0.56 0.54
N CYS A 161 -31.57 1.64 0.82
CA CYS A 161 -31.84 2.08 2.19
C CYS A 161 -32.54 0.98 2.99
N ASP A 162 -33.60 0.36 2.42
CA ASP A 162 -34.32 -0.75 3.05
C ASP A 162 -33.41 -1.95 3.34
N LEU A 163 -32.54 -2.31 2.40
CA LEU A 163 -31.58 -3.39 2.56
C LEU A 163 -30.60 -3.11 3.71
N LEU A 164 -30.02 -1.90 3.75
CA LEU A 164 -29.04 -1.50 4.75
C LEU A 164 -29.66 -1.42 6.16
N ILE A 165 -30.85 -0.84 6.31
CA ILE A 165 -31.54 -0.72 7.61
C ILE A 165 -31.94 -2.10 8.14
N ARG A 166 -32.35 -3.04 7.27
CA ARG A 166 -32.66 -4.41 7.67
C ARG A 166 -31.41 -5.19 8.10
N ALA A 167 -30.27 -4.92 7.45
CA ALA A 167 -29.00 -5.55 7.80
C ALA A 167 -28.43 -5.02 9.12
N ASP A 168 -28.46 -3.70 9.32
CA ASP A 168 -27.98 -3.06 10.54
C ASP A 168 -28.83 -1.83 10.91
N LYS A 169 -29.67 -1.98 11.94
CA LYS A 169 -30.50 -0.88 12.48
C LYS A 169 -29.67 0.22 13.15
N GLY A 170 -28.44 -0.10 13.57
CA GLY A 170 -27.52 0.87 14.20
C GLY A 170 -27.08 1.97 13.25
N LEU A 171 -27.04 1.68 11.94
CA LEU A 171 -26.64 2.65 10.91
C LEU A 171 -27.49 3.93 10.91
N VAL A 172 -28.78 3.84 11.27
CA VAL A 172 -29.66 5.00 11.34
C VAL A 172 -29.22 5.94 12.48
N ALA A 173 -28.83 5.38 13.62
CA ALA A 173 -28.38 6.16 14.78
C ALA A 173 -27.02 6.83 14.54
N GLU A 174 -26.15 6.20 13.76
CA GLU A 174 -24.81 6.71 13.42
C GLU A 174 -24.84 7.75 12.29
N SER A 175 -25.92 7.79 11.52
CA SER A 175 -26.08 8.67 10.35
C SER A 175 -26.58 10.04 10.75
N GLN A 176 -25.67 10.87 11.29
CA GLN A 176 -25.99 12.26 11.70
C GLN A 176 -26.50 13.15 10.56
N SER A 177 -26.16 12.81 9.32
CA SER A 177 -26.55 13.55 8.12
C SER A 177 -27.97 13.24 7.67
N LEU A 178 -28.54 12.09 8.05
CA LEU A 178 -29.91 11.70 7.65
C LEU A 178 -30.94 12.68 8.13
N THR A 179 -30.81 13.23 9.35
CA THR A 179 -31.70 14.25 9.89
C THR A 179 -31.66 15.57 9.12
N LYS A 180 -30.50 15.90 8.50
CA LYS A 180 -30.38 17.09 7.64
C LYS A 180 -30.87 16.83 6.21
N LEU A 181 -30.75 15.60 5.74
CA LEU A 181 -31.23 15.16 4.42
C LEU A 181 -32.74 14.87 4.43
N ALA A 182 -33.28 14.51 5.59
CA ALA A 182 -34.71 14.30 5.84
C ALA A 182 -35.57 15.58 5.77
N ALA A 183 -34.97 16.74 5.55
CA ALA A 183 -35.72 17.99 5.32
C ALA A 183 -36.65 17.96 4.09
N ASN A 184 -36.74 16.82 3.41
CA ASN A 184 -37.68 16.53 2.35
C ASN A 184 -38.82 15.66 2.93
N ASP A 185 -40.02 16.17 3.06
CA ASP A 185 -41.22 15.55 3.68
C ASP A 185 -41.48 14.08 3.34
N ARG A 186 -41.02 13.60 2.21
CA ARG A 186 -41.13 12.21 1.76
C ARG A 186 -40.16 11.26 2.48
N PHE A 187 -38.97 11.73 2.78
CA PHE A 187 -37.91 10.91 3.38
C PHE A 187 -38.09 10.81 4.90
N GLU A 188 -38.54 11.88 5.56
CA GLU A 188 -38.94 11.86 6.99
C GLU A 188 -40.04 10.84 7.25
N LYS A 189 -41.07 10.83 6.37
CA LYS A 189 -42.19 9.90 6.46
C LYS A 189 -41.78 8.45 6.26
N TRP A 190 -40.73 8.22 5.48
CA TRP A 190 -40.20 6.90 5.22
C TRP A 190 -39.34 6.42 6.40
N ILE A 191 -38.42 7.26 6.94
CA ILE A 191 -37.59 6.92 8.11
C ILE A 191 -38.44 6.69 9.36
N SER A 192 -39.53 7.43 9.55
CA SER A 192 -40.40 7.26 10.72
C SER A 192 -41.19 5.95 10.74
N ASN A 193 -41.16 5.15 9.67
CA ASN A 193 -41.79 3.83 9.60
C ASN A 193 -40.85 2.68 10.01
N PHE A 194 -39.55 2.95 10.32
CA PHE A 194 -38.59 1.99 10.82
C PHE A 194 -38.21 2.22 12.28
#